data_56f0ee01cc6c32bed486f1df18c1fb52
#
_entry.id   56f0ee01cc6c32bed486f1df18c1fb52
#
_cell.length_a   1.000
_cell.length_b   1.000
_cell.length_c   1.000
_cell.angle_alpha   90.00
_cell.angle_beta   90.00
_cell.angle_gamma   90.00
#
_symmetry.space_group_name_H-M   'P 1'
#
loop_
_entity.id
_entity.type
_entity.pdbx_description
1 polymer ?
#
loop_
_entity_poly.entity_id
_entity_poly.type
_entity_poly.pdbx_seq_one_letter_code
_entity_poly.pdbx_strand_id
1 'polypeptide(L)'
;MTDWHPDRLARRLPHLQARARLQAALRGWFAEEGFVEVETPILQVAPGAEVHLAGFATDWELPDGEERLRWLHSSPEFAMKKLLAGGVPRLFQFARTFRNAEGSALHHPEFTMLEWYRAGAGYEAIMDDCARLLALTGADQLRWGDLACDPRAEPERLTVAEAFDRYAGVDLLATVGSAERLATAAGMAMHDGDSCDDMFFRVMFDRIERRLGVGRPTILCEYPIGMAALARAKPGDPRVAERFELYACGVELANAFGELTDPRVQRARLLADMDEKERLYGVRWPIDDDFLAALEHGLPDCAGIALGFDRVVMLATGAERIDDTLWLPVDGAV
;
A
#
# COMPACT_ATOMS: atom_id res chain seq x y z
N MET A 1 16.12 -23.74 -15.17
CA MET A 1 17.40 -22.99 -15.13
C MET A 1 17.25 -21.98 -14.00
N THR A 2 18.16 -21.97 -13.04
CA THR A 2 18.08 -21.13 -11.83
C THR A 2 18.29 -19.65 -12.12
N ASP A 3 17.75 -18.75 -11.29
CA ASP A 3 17.73 -17.29 -11.53
C ASP A 3 19.10 -16.62 -11.48
N TRP A 4 20.06 -17.21 -10.80
CA TRP A 4 21.46 -16.77 -10.79
C TRP A 4 22.25 -17.14 -12.06
N HIS A 5 21.69 -17.97 -12.96
CA HIS A 5 22.39 -18.35 -14.17
C HIS A 5 22.78 -17.11 -15.00
N PRO A 6 24.04 -17.01 -15.51
CA PRO A 6 24.53 -15.81 -16.18
C PRO A 6 23.61 -15.27 -17.27
N ASP A 7 23.02 -16.13 -18.08
CA ASP A 7 22.14 -15.71 -19.18
C ASP A 7 20.82 -15.10 -18.65
N ARG A 8 20.26 -15.62 -17.55
CA ARG A 8 19.06 -15.08 -16.93
C ARG A 8 19.37 -13.76 -16.22
N LEU A 9 20.46 -13.73 -15.46
CA LEU A 9 20.90 -12.52 -14.77
C LEU A 9 21.21 -11.41 -15.77
N ALA A 10 21.89 -11.71 -16.89
CA ALA A 10 22.21 -10.72 -17.92
C ALA A 10 20.96 -10.05 -18.50
N ARG A 11 19.84 -10.76 -18.67
CA ARG A 11 18.58 -10.19 -19.16
C ARG A 11 17.96 -9.22 -18.13
N ARG A 12 18.03 -9.53 -16.85
CA ARG A 12 17.47 -8.71 -15.76
C ARG A 12 18.39 -7.54 -15.36
N LEU A 13 19.67 -7.64 -15.65
CA LEU A 13 20.68 -6.66 -15.19
C LEU A 13 20.32 -5.20 -15.51
N PRO A 14 19.75 -4.84 -16.68
CA PRO A 14 19.32 -3.47 -16.94
C PRO A 14 18.27 -2.96 -15.93
N HIS A 15 17.27 -3.79 -15.58
CA HIS A 15 16.24 -3.47 -14.60
C HIS A 15 16.83 -3.33 -13.18
N LEU A 16 17.73 -4.24 -12.82
CA LEU A 16 18.40 -4.24 -11.51
C LEU A 16 19.33 -3.02 -11.34
N GLN A 17 20.03 -2.61 -12.40
CA GLN A 17 20.84 -1.39 -12.40
C GLN A 17 19.96 -0.13 -12.30
N ALA A 18 18.82 -0.08 -13.01
CA ALA A 18 17.85 1.01 -12.90
C ALA A 18 17.27 1.08 -11.47
N ARG A 19 16.92 -0.07 -10.89
CA ARG A 19 16.52 -0.19 -9.49
C ARG A 19 17.54 0.46 -8.54
N ALA A 20 18.81 0.09 -8.67
CA ALA A 20 19.86 0.62 -7.80
C ALA A 20 20.04 2.14 -7.95
N ARG A 21 19.98 2.66 -9.20
CA ARG A 21 20.03 4.11 -9.46
C ARG A 21 18.84 4.85 -8.85
N LEU A 22 17.61 4.33 -9.04
CA LEU A 22 16.42 4.94 -8.49
C LEU A 22 16.45 4.95 -6.96
N GLN A 23 16.85 3.83 -6.33
CA GLN A 23 16.97 3.75 -4.87
C GLN A 23 17.97 4.78 -4.32
N ALA A 24 19.11 4.97 -5.00
CA ALA A 24 20.09 5.98 -4.63
C ALA A 24 19.54 7.42 -4.79
N ALA A 25 18.84 7.70 -5.89
CA ALA A 25 18.23 9.01 -6.14
C ALA A 25 17.16 9.35 -5.08
N LEU A 26 16.31 8.37 -4.72
CA LEU A 26 15.29 8.55 -3.67
C LEU A 26 15.92 8.80 -2.30
N ARG A 27 16.97 8.06 -1.92
CA ARG A 27 17.70 8.33 -0.67
C ARG A 27 18.28 9.74 -0.62
N GLY A 28 18.85 10.21 -1.74
CA GLY A 28 19.34 11.59 -1.86
C GLY A 28 18.24 12.61 -1.66
N TRP A 29 17.11 12.43 -2.34
CA TRP A 29 15.95 13.30 -2.22
C TRP A 29 15.37 13.32 -0.80
N PHE A 30 15.16 12.16 -0.17
CA PHE A 30 14.68 12.10 1.21
C PHE A 30 15.62 12.82 2.18
N ALA A 31 16.94 12.67 2.00
CA ALA A 31 17.93 13.36 2.84
C ALA A 31 17.86 14.89 2.64
N GLU A 32 17.71 15.37 1.41
CA GLU A 32 17.54 16.80 1.10
C GLU A 32 16.25 17.37 1.71
N GLU A 33 15.18 16.57 1.76
CA GLU A 33 13.89 16.92 2.40
C GLU A 33 13.91 16.79 3.93
N GLY A 34 15.05 16.40 4.52
CA GLY A 34 15.22 16.29 5.96
C GLY A 34 14.60 15.05 6.60
N PHE A 35 14.42 13.98 5.84
CA PHE A 35 14.01 12.68 6.37
C PHE A 35 15.19 11.88 6.93
N VAL A 36 14.90 11.07 7.92
CA VAL A 36 15.83 10.06 8.47
C VAL A 36 15.45 8.70 7.89
N GLU A 37 16.41 7.99 7.29
CA GLU A 37 16.25 6.59 6.95
C GLU A 37 16.29 5.76 8.23
N VAL A 38 15.24 4.98 8.47
CA VAL A 38 15.12 4.12 9.66
C VAL A 38 15.09 2.65 9.25
N GLU A 39 15.42 1.78 10.18
CA GLU A 39 15.32 0.33 10.06
C GLU A 39 14.51 -0.20 11.24
N THR A 40 13.36 -0.79 10.94
CA THR A 40 12.48 -1.40 11.95
C THR A 40 12.57 -2.92 11.88
N PRO A 41 12.30 -3.64 12.99
CA PRO A 41 12.35 -5.09 12.99
C PRO A 41 11.34 -5.69 12.00
N ILE A 42 11.77 -6.69 11.24
CA ILE A 42 10.88 -7.49 10.38
C ILE A 42 9.99 -8.40 11.22
N LEU A 43 10.54 -8.97 12.31
CA LEU A 43 9.79 -9.81 13.24
C LEU A 43 8.90 -8.96 14.13
N GLN A 44 7.59 -9.10 13.97
CA GLN A 44 6.57 -8.31 14.66
C GLN A 44 5.62 -9.21 15.48
N VAL A 45 4.85 -8.59 16.38
CA VAL A 45 3.79 -9.26 17.13
C VAL A 45 2.64 -9.65 16.19
N ALA A 46 2.32 -8.76 15.25
CA ALA A 46 1.32 -8.96 14.20
C ALA A 46 1.92 -8.59 12.84
N PRO A 47 1.51 -9.23 11.73
CA PRO A 47 2.06 -8.89 10.41
C PRO A 47 1.55 -7.55 9.86
N GLY A 48 0.36 -7.12 10.27
CA GLY A 48 -0.36 -5.91 9.85
C GLY A 48 -1.79 -5.91 10.37
N ALA A 49 -2.68 -5.15 9.73
CA ALA A 49 -4.09 -5.05 10.11
C ALA A 49 -5.05 -5.51 9.00
N GLU A 50 -4.56 -5.80 7.80
CA GLU A 50 -5.39 -6.01 6.61
C GLU A 50 -6.14 -7.34 6.66
N VAL A 51 -7.46 -7.28 6.46
CA VAL A 51 -8.36 -8.44 6.52
C VAL A 51 -7.98 -9.52 5.50
N HIS A 52 -7.69 -9.12 4.26
CA HIS A 52 -7.52 -10.04 3.13
C HIS A 52 -6.07 -10.50 2.88
N LEU A 53 -5.09 -9.98 3.62
CA LEU A 53 -3.70 -10.44 3.50
C LEU A 53 -3.45 -11.70 4.31
N ALA A 54 -2.61 -12.59 3.79
CA ALA A 54 -2.05 -13.71 4.52
C ALA A 54 -0.63 -13.39 5.01
N GLY A 55 -0.33 -13.71 6.26
CA GLY A 55 0.98 -13.47 6.88
C GLY A 55 1.85 -14.72 6.90
N PHE A 56 3.15 -14.53 7.13
CA PHE A 56 4.09 -15.58 7.45
C PHE A 56 4.33 -15.60 8.95
N ALA A 57 3.91 -16.66 9.62
CA ALA A 57 4.18 -16.90 11.03
C ALA A 57 5.53 -17.63 11.20
N THR A 58 6.22 -17.35 12.30
CA THR A 58 7.45 -18.04 12.69
C THR A 58 7.57 -18.13 14.20
N ASP A 59 8.21 -19.17 14.72
CA ASP A 59 8.51 -19.33 16.12
C ASP A 59 9.88 -18.74 16.44
N TRP A 60 9.92 -17.90 17.49
CA TRP A 60 11.16 -17.37 18.04
C TRP A 60 11.48 -18.10 19.33
N GLU A 61 12.47 -18.97 19.31
CA GLU A 61 12.99 -19.65 20.48
C GLU A 61 13.93 -18.73 21.25
N LEU A 62 13.60 -18.50 22.53
CA LEU A 62 14.45 -17.72 23.44
C LEU A 62 15.57 -18.59 24.04
N PRO A 63 16.67 -17.98 24.57
CA PRO A 63 17.78 -18.73 25.16
C PRO A 63 17.42 -19.63 26.35
N ASP A 64 16.28 -19.37 27.00
CA ASP A 64 15.74 -20.19 28.10
C ASP A 64 14.79 -21.30 27.63
N GLY A 65 14.59 -21.42 26.30
CA GLY A 65 13.70 -22.41 25.68
C GLY A 65 12.23 -21.98 25.60
N GLU A 66 11.88 -20.75 26.00
CA GLU A 66 10.52 -20.22 25.73
C GLU A 66 10.35 -19.95 24.24
N GLU A 67 9.22 -20.38 23.65
CA GLU A 67 8.85 -20.09 22.28
C GLU A 67 7.84 -18.94 22.22
N ARG A 68 8.07 -18.03 21.29
CA ARG A 68 7.19 -16.88 21.03
C ARG A 68 6.81 -16.82 19.57
N LEU A 69 5.51 -16.92 19.27
CA LEU A 69 5.00 -16.69 17.92
C LEU A 69 5.31 -15.26 17.50
N ARG A 70 5.88 -15.12 16.31
CA ARG A 70 6.14 -13.85 15.63
C ARG A 70 5.71 -13.94 14.18
N TRP A 71 5.62 -12.80 13.54
CA TRP A 71 5.21 -12.68 12.15
C TRP A 71 6.25 -11.88 11.38
N LEU A 72 6.48 -12.25 10.14
CA LEU A 72 7.15 -11.37 9.19
C LEU A 72 6.15 -10.28 8.78
N HIS A 73 6.52 -9.02 8.88
CA HIS A 73 5.60 -7.91 8.64
C HIS A 73 5.18 -7.80 7.17
N SER A 74 3.92 -7.45 6.91
CA SER A 74 3.39 -7.09 5.59
C SER A 74 3.65 -5.63 5.23
N SER A 75 4.01 -4.80 6.24
CA SER A 75 4.39 -3.40 6.18
C SER A 75 5.13 -3.03 7.47
N PRO A 76 6.10 -2.11 7.46
CA PRO A 76 6.75 -1.57 8.66
C PRO A 76 5.90 -0.53 9.41
N GLU A 77 4.66 -0.26 8.99
CA GLU A 77 3.80 0.85 9.41
C GLU A 77 3.70 1.00 10.92
N PHE A 78 3.34 -0.07 11.66
CA PHE A 78 3.17 0.02 13.12
C PHE A 78 4.47 0.39 13.82
N ALA A 79 5.59 -0.18 13.40
CA ALA A 79 6.89 0.13 13.97
C ALA A 79 7.35 1.55 13.63
N MET A 80 7.11 2.02 12.40
CA MET A 80 7.44 3.40 11.99
C MET A 80 6.57 4.43 12.72
N LYS A 81 5.28 4.15 12.95
CA LYS A 81 4.40 5.03 13.75
C LYS A 81 4.81 5.10 15.22
N LYS A 82 5.37 4.04 15.78
CA LYS A 82 5.99 4.09 17.13
C LYS A 82 7.19 5.06 17.17
N LEU A 83 8.01 5.11 16.11
CA LEU A 83 9.09 6.08 15.99
C LEU A 83 8.59 7.52 15.84
N LEU A 84 7.48 7.75 15.12
CA LEU A 84 6.82 9.07 15.08
C LEU A 84 6.35 9.51 16.45
N ALA A 85 5.66 8.64 17.20
CA ALA A 85 5.26 8.90 18.58
C ALA A 85 6.47 9.12 19.51
N GLY A 86 7.60 8.47 19.21
CA GLY A 86 8.89 8.66 19.88
C GLY A 86 9.62 9.94 19.50
N GLY A 87 9.06 10.78 18.60
CA GLY A 87 9.59 12.12 18.28
C GLY A 87 10.46 12.20 17.03
N VAL A 88 10.44 11.21 16.12
CA VAL A 88 11.09 11.31 14.80
C VAL A 88 10.11 11.88 13.79
N PRO A 89 10.19 13.17 13.39
CA PRO A 89 9.09 13.86 12.68
C PRO A 89 9.01 13.55 11.19
N ARG A 90 10.13 13.12 10.58
CA ARG A 90 10.20 12.75 9.15
C ARG A 90 11.08 11.52 9.02
N LEU A 91 10.51 10.42 8.61
CA LEU A 91 11.22 9.15 8.48
C LEU A 91 10.78 8.42 7.23
N PHE A 92 11.70 7.63 6.67
CA PHE A 92 11.43 6.72 5.57
C PHE A 92 12.19 5.42 5.75
N GLN A 93 11.71 4.37 5.10
CA GLN A 93 12.35 3.05 5.13
C GLN A 93 12.12 2.32 3.80
N PHE A 94 13.20 1.75 3.26
CA PHE A 94 13.09 0.67 2.29
C PHE A 94 13.00 -0.65 3.05
N ALA A 95 11.80 -1.17 3.25
CA ALA A 95 11.55 -2.38 4.02
C ALA A 95 11.42 -3.61 3.12
N ARG A 96 11.99 -4.75 3.55
CA ARG A 96 11.56 -6.04 3.03
C ARG A 96 10.24 -6.41 3.69
N THR A 97 9.25 -6.69 2.88
CA THR A 97 7.89 -7.01 3.32
C THR A 97 7.45 -8.37 2.76
N PHE A 98 6.55 -9.00 3.49
CA PHE A 98 6.21 -10.41 3.27
C PHE A 98 4.68 -10.57 3.25
N ARG A 99 4.16 -11.10 2.14
CA ARG A 99 2.74 -11.43 1.99
C ARG A 99 2.62 -12.85 1.47
N ASN A 100 2.02 -13.71 2.28
CA ASN A 100 1.84 -15.12 1.93
C ASN A 100 0.69 -15.27 0.91
N ALA A 101 0.69 -16.37 0.18
CA ALA A 101 -0.28 -16.68 -0.88
C ALA A 101 -0.29 -15.65 -2.04
N GLU A 102 0.76 -14.84 -2.18
CA GLU A 102 0.96 -13.98 -3.34
C GLU A 102 1.93 -14.61 -4.36
N GLY A 103 1.65 -14.38 -5.67
CA GLY A 103 2.45 -14.85 -6.78
C GLY A 103 1.75 -14.54 -8.08
N SER A 104 2.19 -13.49 -8.80
CA SER A 104 1.65 -13.09 -10.09
C SER A 104 2.67 -12.23 -10.85
N ALA A 105 2.33 -11.72 -12.02
CA ALA A 105 3.20 -10.78 -12.71
C ALA A 105 3.49 -9.49 -11.90
N LEU A 106 2.56 -9.09 -11.02
CA LEU A 106 2.62 -7.86 -10.21
C LEU A 106 2.91 -8.09 -8.72
N HIS A 107 2.93 -9.34 -8.26
CA HIS A 107 3.04 -9.70 -6.85
C HIS A 107 4.10 -10.78 -6.62
N HIS A 108 4.89 -10.60 -5.58
CA HIS A 108 5.88 -11.55 -5.13
C HIS A 108 5.78 -11.69 -3.60
N PRO A 109 5.94 -12.89 -3.02
CA PRO A 109 5.75 -13.09 -1.58
C PRO A 109 6.73 -12.32 -0.69
N GLU A 110 7.89 -11.96 -1.22
CA GLU A 110 8.87 -11.07 -0.60
C GLU A 110 9.21 -9.93 -1.57
N PHE A 111 8.94 -8.70 -1.18
CA PHE A 111 9.14 -7.53 -2.03
C PHE A 111 9.69 -6.34 -1.23
N THR A 112 10.05 -5.26 -1.92
CA THR A 112 10.49 -4.03 -1.27
C THR A 112 9.37 -3.02 -1.24
N MET A 113 9.00 -2.58 -0.04
CA MET A 113 8.12 -1.48 0.21
C MET A 113 8.95 -0.26 0.60
N LEU A 114 8.63 0.89 0.03
CA LEU A 114 9.14 2.19 0.46
C LEU A 114 8.03 2.88 1.23
N GLU A 115 8.24 3.10 2.52
CA GLU A 115 7.31 3.85 3.35
C GLU A 115 7.94 5.13 3.86
N TRP A 116 7.13 6.20 3.95
CA TRP A 116 7.56 7.45 4.59
C TRP A 116 6.40 8.18 5.25
N TYR A 117 6.76 9.00 6.24
CA TYR A 117 5.80 9.74 7.07
C TYR A 117 6.28 11.17 7.30
N ARG A 118 5.34 12.12 7.33
CA ARG A 118 5.54 13.54 7.65
C ARG A 118 4.67 13.94 8.83
N ALA A 119 5.28 14.20 10.00
CA ALA A 119 4.57 14.87 11.10
C ALA A 119 4.32 16.34 10.79
N GLY A 120 3.15 16.84 11.21
CA GLY A 120 2.73 18.22 10.99
C GLY A 120 2.35 18.55 9.55
N ALA A 121 2.09 17.54 8.71
CA ALA A 121 1.66 17.71 7.32
C ALA A 121 0.37 16.92 7.04
N GLY A 122 -0.48 17.48 6.16
CA GLY A 122 -1.64 16.77 5.62
C GLY A 122 -1.26 15.79 4.52
N TYR A 123 -2.21 14.95 4.13
CA TYR A 123 -2.00 13.93 3.09
C TYR A 123 -1.74 14.54 1.70
N GLU A 124 -2.10 15.81 1.48
CA GLU A 124 -1.76 16.55 0.26
C GLU A 124 -0.24 16.70 0.06
N ALA A 125 0.53 16.87 1.14
CA ALA A 125 1.99 16.91 1.04
C ALA A 125 2.58 15.57 0.57
N ILE A 126 1.95 14.45 0.94
CA ILE A 126 2.32 13.12 0.46
C ILE A 126 1.95 12.96 -1.03
N MET A 127 0.84 13.57 -1.50
CA MET A 127 0.50 13.60 -2.92
C MET A 127 1.58 14.33 -3.74
N ASP A 128 2.09 15.45 -3.22
CA ASP A 128 3.18 16.19 -3.85
C ASP A 128 4.50 15.40 -3.87
N ASP A 129 4.78 14.66 -2.79
CA ASP A 129 5.92 13.73 -2.75
C ASP A 129 5.82 12.64 -3.83
N CYS A 130 4.62 12.09 -4.07
CA CYS A 130 4.38 11.10 -5.11
C CYS A 130 4.75 11.62 -6.50
N ALA A 131 4.34 12.84 -6.83
CA ALA A 131 4.68 13.47 -8.11
C ALA A 131 6.21 13.62 -8.29
N ARG A 132 6.91 14.06 -7.24
CA ARG A 132 8.38 14.19 -7.24
C ARG A 132 9.08 12.84 -7.36
N LEU A 133 8.62 11.83 -6.62
CA LEU A 133 9.16 10.47 -6.64
C LEU A 133 9.04 9.85 -8.04
N LEU A 134 7.89 9.98 -8.69
CA LEU A 134 7.71 9.46 -10.05
C LEU A 134 8.64 10.15 -11.05
N ALA A 135 8.85 11.46 -10.95
CA ALA A 135 9.79 12.19 -11.79
C ALA A 135 11.25 11.72 -11.61
N LEU A 136 11.62 11.28 -10.39
CA LEU A 136 12.97 10.75 -10.09
C LEU A 136 13.24 9.39 -10.72
N THR A 137 12.24 8.69 -11.27
CA THR A 137 12.47 7.45 -12.03
C THR A 137 13.38 7.66 -13.22
N GLY A 138 13.40 8.89 -13.75
CA GLY A 138 14.15 9.25 -14.94
C GLY A 138 13.64 8.58 -16.22
N ALA A 139 12.55 7.85 -16.15
CA ALA A 139 11.92 7.23 -17.31
C ALA A 139 11.22 8.29 -18.17
N ASP A 140 11.28 8.13 -19.50
CA ASP A 140 10.49 8.96 -20.41
C ASP A 140 9.00 8.65 -20.29
N GLN A 141 8.67 7.38 -20.07
CA GLN A 141 7.33 6.89 -19.78
C GLN A 141 7.39 5.66 -18.88
N LEU A 142 6.43 5.56 -17.94
CA LEU A 142 6.09 4.32 -17.27
C LEU A 142 5.24 3.48 -18.22
N ARG A 143 5.40 2.15 -18.17
CA ARG A 143 4.68 1.23 -19.08
C ARG A 143 4.21 -0.03 -18.37
N TRP A 144 3.00 -0.47 -18.73
CA TRP A 144 2.47 -1.77 -18.34
C TRP A 144 1.52 -2.28 -19.43
N GLY A 145 1.87 -3.41 -20.06
CA GLY A 145 1.13 -3.92 -21.22
C GLY A 145 1.08 -2.88 -22.35
N ASP A 146 -0.13 -2.53 -22.75
CA ASP A 146 -0.43 -1.51 -23.77
C ASP A 146 -0.59 -0.08 -23.21
N LEU A 147 -0.52 0.08 -21.89
CA LEU A 147 -0.71 1.35 -21.22
C LEU A 147 0.62 2.08 -20.99
N ALA A 148 0.56 3.41 -21.07
CA ALA A 148 1.71 4.29 -20.84
C ALA A 148 1.28 5.50 -19.99
N CYS A 149 2.23 6.03 -19.19
CA CYS A 149 2.04 7.16 -18.31
C CYS A 149 3.30 8.01 -18.30
N ASP A 150 3.17 9.33 -18.46
CA ASP A 150 4.30 10.27 -18.28
C ASP A 150 4.53 10.50 -16.77
N PRO A 151 5.66 10.04 -16.19
CA PRO A 151 5.93 10.20 -14.76
C PRO A 151 6.19 11.65 -14.33
N ARG A 152 6.38 12.57 -15.27
CA ARG A 152 6.61 14.00 -15.02
C ARG A 152 5.37 14.86 -15.16
N ALA A 153 4.28 14.28 -15.70
CA ALA A 153 3.01 15.00 -15.80
C ALA A 153 2.40 15.19 -14.40
N GLU A 154 1.74 16.34 -14.21
CA GLU A 154 0.99 16.60 -12.98
C GLU A 154 -0.06 15.51 -12.74
N PRO A 155 -0.05 14.83 -11.59
CA PRO A 155 -1.03 13.80 -11.30
C PRO A 155 -2.46 14.32 -11.32
N GLU A 156 -3.37 13.55 -11.92
CA GLU A 156 -4.80 13.81 -11.76
C GLU A 156 -5.23 13.47 -10.35
N ARG A 157 -5.80 14.44 -9.62
CA ARG A 157 -6.48 14.17 -8.34
C ARG A 157 -7.95 13.89 -8.64
N LEU A 158 -8.38 12.67 -8.37
CA LEU A 158 -9.72 12.18 -8.66
C LEU A 158 -10.28 11.53 -7.39
N THR A 159 -11.46 11.94 -6.94
CA THR A 159 -12.10 11.26 -5.82
C THR A 159 -12.65 9.91 -6.26
N VAL A 160 -12.76 8.97 -5.33
CA VAL A 160 -13.37 7.66 -5.61
C VAL A 160 -14.81 7.84 -6.11
N ALA A 161 -15.57 8.77 -5.53
CA ALA A 161 -16.94 9.08 -5.97
C ALA A 161 -16.99 9.57 -7.43
N GLU A 162 -16.08 10.50 -7.81
CA GLU A 162 -15.97 10.97 -9.21
C GLU A 162 -15.53 9.86 -10.17
N ALA A 163 -14.64 8.96 -9.72
CA ALA A 163 -14.23 7.81 -10.54
C ALA A 163 -15.40 6.84 -10.79
N PHE A 164 -16.21 6.56 -9.78
CA PHE A 164 -17.41 5.73 -9.91
C PHE A 164 -18.45 6.37 -10.82
N ASP A 165 -18.71 7.66 -10.67
CA ASP A 165 -19.62 8.38 -11.59
C ASP A 165 -19.08 8.35 -13.01
N ARG A 166 -17.83 8.76 -13.23
CA ARG A 166 -17.19 8.91 -14.55
C ARG A 166 -17.09 7.59 -15.32
N TYR A 167 -16.69 6.51 -14.65
CA TYR A 167 -16.33 5.25 -15.32
C TYR A 167 -17.34 4.13 -15.15
N ALA A 168 -18.19 4.20 -14.13
CA ALA A 168 -19.21 3.21 -13.87
C ALA A 168 -20.64 3.76 -13.93
N GLY A 169 -20.85 5.09 -13.95
CA GLY A 169 -22.15 5.74 -13.92
C GLY A 169 -22.88 5.54 -12.58
N VAL A 170 -22.14 5.44 -11.49
CA VAL A 170 -22.65 5.11 -10.15
C VAL A 170 -22.41 6.28 -9.19
N ASP A 171 -23.47 6.79 -8.57
CA ASP A 171 -23.35 7.65 -7.37
C ASP A 171 -22.99 6.78 -6.17
N LEU A 172 -21.66 6.62 -5.95
CA LEU A 172 -21.13 5.76 -4.90
C LEU A 172 -21.64 6.15 -3.52
N LEU A 173 -21.63 7.45 -3.18
CA LEU A 173 -21.96 7.90 -1.83
C LEU A 173 -23.44 7.69 -1.48
N ALA A 174 -24.32 7.59 -2.47
CA ALA A 174 -25.71 7.21 -2.28
C ALA A 174 -25.89 5.70 -1.98
N THR A 175 -24.89 4.87 -2.31
CA THR A 175 -24.93 3.42 -2.13
C THR A 175 -24.20 2.91 -0.88
N VAL A 176 -23.46 3.76 -0.17
CA VAL A 176 -22.68 3.40 1.02
C VAL A 176 -23.54 2.62 2.01
N GLY A 177 -22.96 1.52 2.52
CA GLY A 177 -23.59 0.63 3.52
C GLY A 177 -24.60 -0.38 2.97
N SER A 178 -24.71 -0.53 1.62
CA SER A 178 -25.56 -1.58 1.02
C SER A 178 -24.94 -2.12 -0.27
N ALA A 179 -24.54 -3.39 -0.22
CA ALA A 179 -24.06 -4.13 -1.39
C ALA A 179 -25.13 -4.18 -2.49
N GLU A 180 -26.40 -4.38 -2.12
CA GLU A 180 -27.54 -4.47 -3.07
C GLU A 180 -27.75 -3.16 -3.82
N ARG A 181 -27.65 -2.01 -3.12
CA ARG A 181 -27.78 -0.70 -3.79
C ARG A 181 -26.65 -0.47 -4.76
N LEU A 182 -25.42 -0.81 -4.38
CA LEU A 182 -24.25 -0.67 -5.25
C LEU A 182 -24.34 -1.60 -6.45
N ALA A 183 -24.71 -2.88 -6.26
CA ALA A 183 -24.91 -3.84 -7.33
C ALA A 183 -25.98 -3.37 -8.32
N THR A 184 -27.13 -2.88 -7.80
CA THR A 184 -28.24 -2.35 -8.62
C THR A 184 -27.78 -1.14 -9.42
N ALA A 185 -27.14 -0.17 -8.79
CA ALA A 185 -26.64 1.05 -9.45
C ALA A 185 -25.59 0.73 -10.52
N ALA A 186 -24.72 -0.25 -10.25
CA ALA A 186 -23.72 -0.72 -11.21
C ALA A 186 -24.28 -1.66 -12.28
N GLY A 187 -25.53 -2.14 -12.16
CA GLY A 187 -26.09 -3.16 -13.05
C GLY A 187 -25.31 -4.47 -13.04
N MET A 188 -24.79 -4.86 -11.88
CA MET A 188 -23.99 -6.08 -11.67
C MET A 188 -24.76 -7.09 -10.82
N ALA A 189 -24.57 -8.38 -11.10
CA ALA A 189 -25.15 -9.43 -10.27
C ALA A 189 -24.41 -9.54 -8.95
N MET A 190 -25.14 -9.81 -7.87
CA MET A 190 -24.59 -10.21 -6.58
C MET A 190 -24.46 -11.72 -6.49
N HIS A 191 -23.44 -12.18 -5.76
CA HIS A 191 -23.34 -13.56 -5.30
C HIS A 191 -23.81 -13.65 -3.84
N ASP A 192 -24.19 -14.84 -3.41
CA ASP A 192 -24.58 -15.08 -2.03
C ASP A 192 -23.40 -14.75 -1.08
N GLY A 193 -23.65 -13.83 -0.16
CA GLY A 193 -22.65 -13.41 0.83
C GLY A 193 -21.76 -12.24 0.42
N ASP A 194 -21.92 -11.67 -0.78
CA ASP A 194 -21.18 -10.46 -1.18
C ASP A 194 -21.37 -9.31 -0.18
N SER A 195 -20.27 -8.78 0.34
CA SER A 195 -20.23 -7.58 1.16
C SER A 195 -20.25 -6.30 0.31
N CYS A 196 -20.35 -5.14 0.96
CA CYS A 196 -20.18 -3.85 0.30
C CYS A 196 -18.79 -3.73 -0.35
N ASP A 197 -17.76 -4.23 0.33
CA ASP A 197 -16.38 -4.17 -0.13
C ASP A 197 -16.15 -5.08 -1.35
N ASP A 198 -16.74 -6.29 -1.35
CA ASP A 198 -16.69 -7.18 -2.52
C ASP A 198 -17.29 -6.52 -3.75
N MET A 199 -18.44 -5.88 -3.60
CA MET A 199 -19.09 -5.16 -4.69
C MET A 199 -18.30 -3.95 -5.14
N PHE A 200 -17.72 -3.19 -4.20
CA PHE A 200 -16.87 -2.05 -4.49
C PHE A 200 -15.64 -2.47 -5.31
N PHE A 201 -14.89 -3.46 -4.85
CA PHE A 201 -13.69 -3.93 -5.56
C PHE A 201 -14.02 -4.55 -6.89
N ARG A 202 -15.17 -5.21 -7.02
CA ARG A 202 -15.64 -5.73 -8.33
C ARG A 202 -15.88 -4.62 -9.35
N VAL A 203 -16.56 -3.53 -8.94
CA VAL A 203 -16.74 -2.35 -9.80
C VAL A 203 -15.40 -1.68 -10.13
N MET A 204 -14.53 -1.53 -9.13
CA MET A 204 -13.17 -0.99 -9.31
C MET A 204 -12.42 -1.78 -10.37
N PHE A 205 -12.29 -3.08 -10.19
CA PHE A 205 -11.54 -3.97 -11.08
C PHE A 205 -12.09 -3.99 -12.51
N ASP A 206 -13.42 -4.15 -12.64
CA ASP A 206 -14.03 -4.35 -13.96
C ASP A 206 -14.11 -3.06 -14.78
N ARG A 207 -14.23 -1.88 -14.13
CA ARG A 207 -14.60 -0.64 -14.84
C ARG A 207 -13.66 0.53 -14.66
N ILE A 208 -12.93 0.59 -13.55
CA ILE A 208 -12.21 1.81 -13.13
C ILE A 208 -10.71 1.64 -13.23
N GLU A 209 -10.15 0.62 -12.59
CA GLU A 209 -8.71 0.49 -12.32
C GLU A 209 -7.85 0.62 -13.59
N ARG A 210 -8.18 -0.09 -14.67
CA ARG A 210 -7.44 -0.01 -15.95
C ARG A 210 -7.47 1.36 -16.61
N ARG A 211 -8.28 2.28 -16.15
CA ARG A 211 -8.39 3.66 -16.69
C ARG A 211 -7.58 4.66 -15.88
N LEU A 212 -7.13 4.26 -14.68
CA LEU A 212 -6.35 5.11 -13.79
C LEU A 212 -4.88 5.16 -14.24
N GLY A 213 -4.27 6.33 -14.15
CA GLY A 213 -2.85 6.48 -14.45
C GLY A 213 -2.50 6.31 -15.93
N VAL A 214 -3.43 6.48 -16.86
CA VAL A 214 -3.18 6.42 -18.30
C VAL A 214 -2.85 7.81 -18.83
N GLY A 215 -1.69 7.92 -19.50
CA GLY A 215 -1.16 9.19 -19.98
C GLY A 215 -0.49 10.04 -18.92
N ARG A 216 -1.03 10.13 -17.72
CA ARG A 216 -0.49 10.79 -16.52
C ARG A 216 -0.85 10.03 -15.25
N PRO A 217 -0.09 10.17 -14.14
CA PRO A 217 -0.45 9.51 -12.88
C PRO A 217 -1.83 9.94 -12.39
N THR A 218 -2.53 9.04 -11.67
CA THR A 218 -3.78 9.37 -10.99
C THR A 218 -3.63 9.14 -9.50
N ILE A 219 -4.00 10.13 -8.70
CA ILE A 219 -4.19 10.04 -7.26
C ILE A 219 -5.68 9.86 -7.03
N LEU A 220 -6.10 8.63 -6.73
CA LEU A 220 -7.48 8.30 -6.41
C LEU A 220 -7.69 8.50 -4.92
N CYS A 221 -8.46 9.52 -4.52
CA CYS A 221 -8.57 9.94 -3.12
C CYS A 221 -10.01 9.90 -2.59
N GLU A 222 -10.15 10.10 -1.28
CA GLU A 222 -11.44 10.16 -0.59
C GLU A 222 -12.22 8.84 -0.67
N TYR A 223 -11.60 7.77 -0.18
CA TYR A 223 -12.25 6.47 -0.05
C TYR A 223 -13.42 6.52 0.93
N PRO A 224 -14.49 5.73 0.73
CA PRO A 224 -15.57 5.63 1.71
C PRO A 224 -15.04 5.30 3.10
N ILE A 225 -15.66 5.89 4.14
CA ILE A 225 -15.18 5.76 5.53
C ILE A 225 -15.13 4.31 6.03
N GLY A 226 -15.98 3.43 5.55
CA GLY A 226 -15.94 1.99 5.82
C GLY A 226 -14.67 1.31 5.31
N MET A 227 -13.98 1.92 4.35
CA MET A 227 -12.74 1.42 3.76
C MET A 227 -11.53 2.27 4.18
N ALA A 228 -11.66 3.02 5.28
CA ALA A 228 -10.63 3.95 5.74
C ALA A 228 -9.36 3.28 6.22
N ALA A 229 -9.40 1.99 6.59
CA ALA A 229 -8.27 1.29 7.20
C ALA A 229 -7.70 2.10 8.39
N LEU A 230 -6.44 2.56 8.27
CA LEU A 230 -5.75 3.36 9.29
C LEU A 230 -5.84 4.88 9.04
N ALA A 231 -6.65 5.32 8.06
CA ALA A 231 -6.87 6.73 7.76
C ALA A 231 -7.91 7.38 8.68
N ARG A 232 -7.75 8.67 8.94
CA ARG A 232 -8.75 9.48 9.63
C ARG A 232 -9.91 9.85 8.68
N ALA A 233 -11.07 10.17 9.27
CA ALA A 233 -12.17 10.75 8.51
C ALA A 233 -11.77 12.13 7.95
N LYS A 234 -12.24 12.46 6.73
CA LYS A 234 -11.95 13.76 6.13
C LYS A 234 -12.68 14.87 6.89
N PRO A 235 -11.98 15.95 7.31
CA PRO A 235 -12.63 17.11 7.86
C PRO A 235 -13.66 17.70 6.90
N GLY A 236 -14.90 17.92 7.38
CA GLY A 236 -15.98 18.50 6.59
C GLY A 236 -16.83 17.49 5.80
N ASP A 237 -16.35 16.27 5.55
CA ASP A 237 -17.18 15.16 5.00
C ASP A 237 -16.86 13.82 5.67
N PRO A 238 -17.54 13.48 6.76
CA PRO A 238 -17.26 12.24 7.51
C PRO A 238 -17.65 10.95 6.77
N ARG A 239 -18.24 11.02 5.58
CA ARG A 239 -18.56 9.84 4.76
C ARG A 239 -17.33 9.26 4.08
N VAL A 240 -16.25 10.05 3.99
CA VAL A 240 -15.00 9.66 3.33
C VAL A 240 -13.80 9.84 4.27
N ALA A 241 -12.71 9.15 3.93
CA ALA A 241 -11.46 9.20 4.66
C ALA A 241 -10.39 9.99 3.91
N GLU A 242 -9.42 10.56 4.62
CA GLU A 242 -8.16 11.04 4.06
C GLU A 242 -7.27 9.84 3.69
N ARG A 243 -7.69 9.11 2.67
CA ARG A 243 -6.98 8.00 2.05
C ARG A 243 -6.85 8.26 0.56
N PHE A 244 -5.69 7.96 0.01
CA PHE A 244 -5.54 7.90 -1.44
C PHE A 244 -4.66 6.74 -1.88
N GLU A 245 -4.84 6.35 -3.13
CA GLU A 245 -3.96 5.43 -3.83
C GLU A 245 -3.38 6.11 -5.06
N LEU A 246 -2.11 5.80 -5.36
CA LEU A 246 -1.41 6.29 -6.54
C LEU A 246 -1.44 5.24 -7.64
N TYR A 247 -1.91 5.62 -8.81
CA TYR A 247 -1.97 4.76 -9.99
C TYR A 247 -1.11 5.27 -11.14
N ALA A 248 -0.43 4.35 -11.83
CA ALA A 248 0.16 4.56 -13.14
C ALA A 248 -0.06 3.33 -14.03
N CYS A 249 -0.46 3.53 -15.28
CA CYS A 249 -0.72 2.44 -16.24
C CYS A 249 -1.74 1.39 -15.73
N GLY A 250 -2.77 1.79 -15.00
CA GLY A 250 -3.75 0.88 -14.40
C GLY A 250 -3.19 0.01 -13.26
N VAL A 251 -2.03 0.35 -12.72
CA VAL A 251 -1.39 -0.37 -11.61
C VAL A 251 -1.36 0.52 -10.39
N GLU A 252 -1.87 0.02 -9.26
CA GLU A 252 -1.70 0.65 -7.96
C GLU A 252 -0.22 0.59 -7.55
N LEU A 253 0.37 1.75 -7.30
CA LEU A 253 1.76 1.89 -6.87
C LEU A 253 1.89 2.15 -5.37
N ALA A 254 0.92 2.85 -4.76
CA ALA A 254 1.00 3.23 -3.36
C ALA A 254 -0.38 3.44 -2.73
N ASN A 255 -0.45 3.28 -1.40
CA ASN A 255 -1.61 3.57 -0.57
C ASN A 255 -1.18 4.49 0.58
N ALA A 256 -1.93 5.57 0.82
CA ALA A 256 -1.55 6.65 1.71
C ALA A 256 -2.71 7.13 2.59
N PHE A 257 -2.35 7.63 3.76
CA PHE A 257 -3.31 8.07 4.77
C PHE A 257 -2.96 9.44 5.36
N GLY A 258 -3.99 10.29 5.61
CA GLY A 258 -3.97 11.17 6.75
C GLY A 258 -4.21 10.29 7.98
N GLU A 259 -3.24 10.21 8.87
CA GLU A 259 -3.17 9.15 9.87
C GLU A 259 -4.23 9.28 10.95
N LEU A 260 -4.84 8.15 11.31
CA LEU A 260 -5.73 8.08 12.48
C LEU A 260 -4.88 8.10 13.76
N THR A 261 -5.08 9.14 14.58
CA THR A 261 -4.32 9.34 15.83
C THR A 261 -5.12 9.01 17.08
N ASP A 262 -6.43 8.79 16.97
CA ASP A 262 -7.27 8.41 18.12
C ASP A 262 -7.10 6.92 18.45
N PRO A 263 -6.53 6.57 19.62
CA PRO A 263 -6.28 5.17 20.01
C PRO A 263 -7.55 4.35 20.20
N ARG A 264 -8.66 4.99 20.61
CA ARG A 264 -9.91 4.29 20.83
C ARG A 264 -10.58 3.88 19.53
N VAL A 265 -10.59 4.80 18.56
CA VAL A 265 -11.11 4.53 17.22
C VAL A 265 -10.23 3.49 16.54
N GLN A 266 -8.89 3.62 16.65
CA GLN A 266 -7.95 2.65 16.08
C GLN A 266 -8.15 1.25 16.65
N ARG A 267 -8.25 1.12 18.00
CA ARG A 267 -8.50 -0.19 18.63
C ARG A 267 -9.81 -0.81 18.15
N ALA A 268 -10.88 -0.01 18.05
CA ALA A 268 -12.18 -0.49 17.60
C ALA A 268 -12.13 -1.03 16.15
N ARG A 269 -11.44 -0.32 15.25
CA ARG A 269 -11.24 -0.78 13.86
C ARG A 269 -10.41 -2.05 13.80
N LEU A 270 -9.25 -2.10 14.46
CA LEU A 270 -8.42 -3.30 14.49
C LEU A 270 -9.16 -4.54 14.99
N LEU A 271 -10.02 -4.38 16.01
CA LEU A 271 -10.82 -5.49 16.51
C LEU A 271 -11.87 -5.93 15.47
N ALA A 272 -12.57 -4.99 14.84
CA ALA A 272 -13.56 -5.30 13.81
C ALA A 272 -12.91 -5.99 12.58
N ASP A 273 -11.75 -5.52 12.14
CA ASP A 273 -10.99 -6.11 11.03
C ASP A 273 -10.56 -7.55 11.37
N MET A 274 -10.13 -7.81 12.61
CA MET A 274 -9.75 -9.15 13.06
C MET A 274 -10.97 -10.07 13.23
N ASP A 275 -12.12 -9.55 13.67
CA ASP A 275 -13.37 -10.31 13.73
C ASP A 275 -13.82 -10.73 12.32
N GLU A 276 -13.71 -9.81 11.35
CA GLU A 276 -14.03 -10.11 9.95
C GLU A 276 -13.03 -11.09 9.32
N LYS A 277 -11.74 -10.94 9.59
CA LYS A 277 -10.71 -11.88 9.14
C LYS A 277 -10.95 -13.30 9.69
N GLU A 278 -11.29 -13.42 10.96
CA GLU A 278 -11.61 -14.70 11.57
C GLU A 278 -12.88 -15.31 10.97
N ARG A 279 -13.91 -14.49 10.72
CA ARG A 279 -15.14 -14.91 10.05
C ARG A 279 -14.88 -15.45 8.63
N LEU A 280 -14.03 -14.77 7.84
CA LEU A 280 -13.77 -15.13 6.44
C LEU A 280 -12.76 -16.27 6.28
N TYR A 281 -11.70 -16.28 7.10
CA TYR A 281 -10.54 -17.14 6.88
C TYR A 281 -10.24 -18.09 8.04
N GLY A 282 -10.97 -17.99 9.17
CA GLY A 282 -10.69 -18.78 10.37
C GLY A 282 -9.36 -18.44 11.04
N VAL A 283 -8.80 -17.26 10.73
CA VAL A 283 -7.49 -16.80 11.24
C VAL A 283 -7.67 -15.42 11.88
N ARG A 284 -7.11 -15.26 13.09
CA ARG A 284 -7.08 -13.99 13.80
C ARG A 284 -5.63 -13.63 14.12
N TRP A 285 -5.21 -12.42 13.78
CA TRP A 285 -3.91 -11.91 14.19
C TRP A 285 -4.00 -11.23 15.57
N PRO A 286 -2.93 -11.26 16.36
CA PRO A 286 -2.88 -10.50 17.60
C PRO A 286 -2.94 -8.99 17.34
N ILE A 287 -3.48 -8.24 18.28
CA ILE A 287 -3.40 -6.78 18.29
C ILE A 287 -2.04 -6.37 18.85
N ASP A 288 -1.38 -5.43 18.19
CA ASP A 288 -0.14 -4.80 18.71
C ASP A 288 -0.51 -3.75 19.77
N ASP A 289 -0.57 -4.18 21.03
CA ASP A 289 -0.89 -3.28 22.15
C ASP A 289 0.18 -2.21 22.38
N ASP A 290 1.44 -2.46 21.98
CA ASP A 290 2.51 -1.46 22.06
C ASP A 290 2.31 -0.35 21.01
N PHE A 291 1.78 -0.68 19.82
CA PHE A 291 1.34 0.33 18.86
C PHE A 291 0.20 1.19 19.41
N LEU A 292 -0.79 0.57 20.06
CA LEU A 292 -1.89 1.32 20.68
C LEU A 292 -1.41 2.20 21.85
N ALA A 293 -0.44 1.72 22.64
CA ALA A 293 0.19 2.52 23.68
C ALA A 293 0.96 3.73 23.10
N ALA A 294 1.60 3.57 21.92
CA ALA A 294 2.22 4.70 21.24
C ALA A 294 1.21 5.75 20.78
N LEU A 295 0.03 5.33 20.31
CA LEU A 295 -1.08 6.24 20.00
C LEU A 295 -1.60 6.96 21.26
N GLU A 296 -1.73 6.24 22.39
CA GLU A 296 -2.14 6.81 23.69
C GLU A 296 -1.11 7.81 24.22
N HIS A 297 0.19 7.56 24.00
CA HIS A 297 1.25 8.51 24.33
C HIS A 297 1.13 9.81 23.53
N GLY A 298 0.69 9.72 22.29
CA GLY A 298 0.46 10.85 21.41
C GLY A 298 1.18 10.73 20.08
N LEU A 299 0.52 10.14 19.08
CA LEU A 299 0.97 10.25 17.70
C LEU A 299 0.70 11.69 17.21
N PRO A 300 1.71 12.41 16.69
CA PRO A 300 1.47 13.73 16.13
C PRO A 300 0.52 13.65 14.93
N ASP A 301 -0.18 14.74 14.65
CA ASP A 301 -0.89 14.87 13.36
C ASP A 301 0.11 14.66 12.22
N CYS A 302 -0.15 13.70 11.34
CA CYS A 302 0.79 13.26 10.31
C CYS A 302 0.06 12.63 9.13
N ALA A 303 0.82 12.44 8.07
CA ALA A 303 0.42 11.64 6.92
C ALA A 303 1.55 10.69 6.52
N GLY A 304 1.19 9.54 5.98
CA GLY A 304 2.13 8.52 5.55
C GLY A 304 1.66 7.77 4.32
N ILE A 305 2.57 7.00 3.75
CA ILE A 305 2.35 6.25 2.51
C ILE A 305 3.21 5.00 2.46
N ALA A 306 2.63 3.93 1.94
CA ALA A 306 3.30 2.69 1.59
C ALA A 306 3.33 2.54 0.06
N LEU A 307 4.54 2.46 -0.53
CA LEU A 307 4.74 2.38 -1.97
C LEU A 307 5.45 1.07 -2.34
N GLY A 308 4.88 0.34 -3.29
CA GLY A 308 5.49 -0.85 -3.89
C GLY A 308 6.67 -0.49 -4.78
N PHE A 309 7.89 -0.42 -4.22
CA PHE A 309 9.09 0.02 -4.93
C PHE A 309 9.40 -0.85 -6.15
N ASP A 310 9.19 -2.15 -6.05
CA ASP A 310 9.43 -3.08 -7.17
C ASP A 310 8.48 -2.81 -8.34
N ARG A 311 7.21 -2.47 -8.08
CA ARG A 311 6.25 -2.06 -9.12
C ARG A 311 6.67 -0.77 -9.83
N VAL A 312 7.18 0.22 -9.08
CA VAL A 312 7.70 1.45 -9.69
C VAL A 312 8.89 1.15 -10.61
N VAL A 313 9.83 0.33 -10.17
CA VAL A 313 10.97 -0.12 -10.99
C VAL A 313 10.49 -0.86 -12.23
N MET A 314 9.52 -1.76 -12.07
CA MET A 314 8.94 -2.54 -13.17
C MET A 314 8.35 -1.62 -14.25
N LEU A 315 7.49 -0.67 -13.86
CA LEU A 315 6.89 0.26 -14.81
C LEU A 315 7.91 1.20 -15.46
N ALA A 316 8.91 1.66 -14.69
CA ALA A 316 9.95 2.57 -15.18
C ALA A 316 10.93 1.91 -16.15
N THR A 317 11.08 0.59 -16.08
CA THR A 317 12.01 -0.16 -16.92
C THR A 317 11.33 -0.99 -18.01
N GLY A 318 9.98 -1.04 -18.00
CA GLY A 318 9.19 -1.87 -18.90
C GLY A 318 9.36 -3.37 -18.68
N ALA A 319 9.70 -3.78 -17.45
CA ALA A 319 9.75 -5.20 -17.09
C ALA A 319 8.33 -5.80 -17.11
N GLU A 320 8.21 -7.01 -17.66
CA GLU A 320 6.91 -7.70 -17.79
C GLU A 320 6.48 -8.42 -16.50
N ARG A 321 7.40 -8.62 -15.58
CA ARG A 321 7.19 -9.32 -14.30
C ARG A 321 7.96 -8.65 -13.18
N ILE A 322 7.37 -8.67 -11.99
CA ILE A 322 8.02 -8.15 -10.79
C ILE A 322 9.34 -8.87 -10.49
N ASP A 323 9.42 -10.16 -10.80
CA ASP A 323 10.63 -10.99 -10.63
C ASP A 323 11.85 -10.41 -11.35
N ASP A 324 11.65 -9.75 -12.50
CA ASP A 324 12.71 -9.14 -13.28
C ASP A 324 13.36 -7.93 -12.58
N THR A 325 12.69 -7.39 -11.58
CA THR A 325 13.18 -6.27 -10.76
C THR A 325 13.87 -6.72 -9.47
N LEU A 326 13.85 -8.01 -9.14
CA LEU A 326 14.44 -8.58 -7.95
C LEU A 326 15.84 -9.17 -8.26
N TRP A 327 16.81 -8.97 -7.37
CA TRP A 327 18.16 -9.53 -7.54
C TRP A 327 18.13 -11.06 -7.63
N LEU A 328 17.42 -11.69 -6.72
CA LEU A 328 17.09 -13.11 -6.77
C LEU A 328 15.65 -13.26 -6.27
N PRO A 329 14.71 -13.67 -7.11
CA PRO A 329 13.36 -14.02 -6.68
C PRO A 329 13.38 -15.21 -5.73
N VAL A 330 12.37 -15.34 -4.90
CA VAL A 330 12.15 -16.56 -4.11
C VAL A 330 11.88 -17.72 -5.07
N ASP A 331 12.58 -18.82 -4.88
CA ASP A 331 12.48 -19.98 -5.77
C ASP A 331 11.05 -20.54 -5.82
N GLY A 332 10.52 -20.70 -7.02
CA GLY A 332 9.15 -21.18 -7.22
C GLY A 332 8.04 -20.16 -6.92
N ALA A 333 8.34 -18.88 -6.74
CA ALA A 333 7.32 -17.88 -6.44
C ALA A 333 6.34 -17.62 -7.61
N VAL A 334 6.72 -17.90 -8.86
CA VAL A 334 5.86 -17.78 -10.07
C VAL A 334 6.19 -18.83 -11.11
#